data_b2d13f474dbaae2dc9538562283a688a
#
_entry.id   b2d13f474dbaae2dc9538562283a688a
#
_cell.length_a   1.000
_cell.length_b   1.000
_cell.length_c   1.000
_cell.angle_alpha   90.00
_cell.angle_beta   90.00
_cell.angle_gamma   90.00
#
_symmetry.space_group_name_H-M   'P 1'
#
loop_
_entity.id
_entity.type
_entity.pdbx_description
1 polymer ?
#
loop_
_entity_poly.entity_id
_entity_poly.type
_entity_poly.pdbx_seq_one_letter_code
_entity_poly.pdbx_strand_id
1 'polypeptide(L)'
;EEQVLLLSEGNCMRDQVLASCSELASKQKIQGLTNTLQGSSINTIRHMVASGLAISVMPATALTENDHMLFSIIPFEGNAPHRRVVLAYRRNFVRPKALTALRTAILQSQLTGVTFVNE
;
A
#
# COMPACT_ATOMS: atom_id res chain seq x y z
N GLU A 1 -22.54 0.02 9.06
CA GLU A 1 -21.39 0.93 8.85
C GLU A 1 -20.14 0.07 8.67
N GLU A 2 -19.54 0.10 7.50
CA GLU A 2 -18.34 -0.68 7.23
C GLU A 2 -17.14 -0.07 7.97
N GLN A 3 -16.42 -0.90 8.71
CA GLN A 3 -15.21 -0.49 9.40
C GLN A 3 -14.03 -0.51 8.42
N VAL A 4 -13.22 0.53 8.45
CA VAL A 4 -12.00 0.62 7.65
C VAL A 4 -10.78 0.27 8.50
N LEU A 5 -10.04 -0.75 8.06
CA LEU A 5 -8.77 -1.16 8.65
C LEU A 5 -7.63 -0.35 8.05
N LEU A 6 -6.78 0.17 8.92
CA LEU A 6 -5.55 0.85 8.54
C LEU A 6 -4.34 0.21 9.23
N LEU A 7 -3.17 0.39 8.65
CA LEU A 7 -1.92 0.07 9.33
C LEU A 7 -1.75 0.96 10.57
N SER A 8 -1.02 0.46 11.56
CA SER A 8 -0.72 1.19 12.79
C SER A 8 0.01 2.51 12.53
N GLU A 9 -0.08 3.41 13.49
CA GLU A 9 0.63 4.70 13.46
C GLU A 9 2.13 4.54 13.23
N GLY A 10 2.73 5.51 12.54
CA GLY A 10 4.13 5.45 12.12
C GLY A 10 4.37 4.67 10.81
N ASN A 11 3.34 4.09 10.21
CA ASN A 11 3.46 3.49 8.89
C ASN A 11 3.12 4.50 7.79
N CYS A 12 4.09 4.82 6.95
CA CYS A 12 3.92 5.82 5.89
C CYS A 12 2.78 5.49 4.91
N MET A 13 2.43 4.23 4.74
CA MET A 13 1.31 3.84 3.90
C MET A 13 -0.03 4.26 4.51
N ARG A 14 -0.19 4.19 5.84
CA ARG A 14 -1.38 4.72 6.53
C ARG A 14 -1.57 6.19 6.20
N ASP A 15 -0.51 6.98 6.36
CA ASP A 15 -0.56 8.42 6.12
C ASP A 15 -0.91 8.75 4.66
N GLN A 16 -0.39 7.96 3.72
CA GLN A 16 -0.72 8.09 2.30
C GLN A 16 -2.17 7.75 1.99
N VAL A 17 -2.73 6.70 2.59
CA VAL A 17 -4.15 6.35 2.44
C VAL A 17 -5.03 7.47 2.99
N LEU A 18 -4.74 7.99 4.18
CA LEU A 18 -5.49 9.09 4.79
C LEU A 18 -5.40 10.38 3.98
N ALA A 19 -4.24 10.69 3.41
CA ALA A 19 -4.06 11.85 2.54
C ALA A 19 -4.84 11.74 1.22
N SER A 20 -4.97 10.53 0.68
CA SER A 20 -5.66 10.28 -0.57
C SER A 20 -7.17 10.12 -0.42
N CYS A 21 -7.64 9.74 0.76
CA CYS A 21 -9.04 9.48 1.08
C CYS A 21 -9.50 10.44 2.19
N SER A 22 -9.79 11.68 1.84
CA SER A 22 -10.19 12.74 2.78
C SER A 22 -11.42 12.39 3.63
N GLU A 23 -12.34 11.61 3.10
CA GLU A 23 -13.51 11.13 3.83
C GLU A 23 -13.13 10.17 4.97
N LEU A 24 -12.13 9.30 4.76
CA LEU A 24 -11.61 8.42 5.81
C LEU A 24 -10.92 9.22 6.92
N ALA A 25 -10.16 10.24 6.53
CA ALA A 25 -9.51 11.13 7.49
C ALA A 25 -10.51 11.91 8.35
N SER A 26 -11.63 12.33 7.75
CA SER A 26 -12.71 13.04 8.46
C SER A 26 -13.43 12.12 9.43
N LYS A 27 -13.77 10.90 9.02
CA LYS A 27 -14.41 9.90 9.89
C LYS A 27 -13.55 9.52 11.09
N GLN A 28 -12.24 9.39 10.92
CA GLN A 28 -11.32 9.12 12.03
C GLN A 28 -11.27 10.27 13.06
N LYS A 29 -11.34 11.53 12.63
CA LYS A 29 -11.38 12.68 13.52
C LYS A 29 -12.67 12.78 14.33
N ILE A 30 -13.79 12.34 13.77
CA ILE A 30 -15.12 12.47 14.39
C ILE A 30 -15.38 11.33 15.39
N GLN A 31 -14.89 10.14 15.15
CA GLN A 31 -15.19 8.96 15.98
C GLN A 31 -14.25 8.75 17.16
N GLY A 32 -13.25 9.61 17.35
CA GLY A 32 -12.25 9.42 18.41
C GLY A 32 -11.55 8.06 18.27
N LEU A 33 -10.29 8.00 18.51
CA LEU A 33 -9.33 6.92 18.29
C LEU A 33 -9.70 5.49 18.75
N THR A 34 -10.91 5.23 19.22
CA THR A 34 -11.27 3.99 19.91
C THR A 34 -11.79 2.85 19.03
N ASN A 35 -12.15 3.11 17.77
CA ASN A 35 -12.74 2.08 16.91
C ASN A 35 -12.00 1.79 15.59
N THR A 36 -10.78 2.26 15.43
CA THR A 36 -9.99 1.88 14.26
C THR A 36 -9.25 0.60 14.59
N LEU A 37 -9.70 -0.50 14.04
CA LEU A 37 -8.92 -1.73 14.06
C LEU A 37 -7.60 -1.46 13.33
N GLN A 38 -6.49 -1.63 14.02
CA GLN A 38 -5.16 -1.42 13.47
C GLN A 38 -4.48 -2.76 13.24
N GLY A 39 -3.97 -2.95 12.03
CA GLY A 39 -3.14 -4.10 11.71
C GLY A 39 -1.66 -3.74 11.79
N SER A 40 -0.87 -4.58 12.42
CA SER A 40 0.58 -4.42 12.52
C SER A 40 1.30 -4.63 11.18
N SER A 41 0.69 -5.36 10.25
CA SER A 41 1.24 -5.66 8.93
C SER A 41 0.15 -5.79 7.87
N ILE A 42 0.53 -5.68 6.60
CA ILE A 42 -0.38 -5.90 5.47
C ILE A 42 -0.97 -7.32 5.51
N ASN A 43 -0.19 -8.33 5.94
CA ASN A 43 -0.69 -9.70 6.06
C ASN A 43 -1.76 -9.81 7.15
N THR A 44 -1.60 -9.16 8.29
CA THR A 44 -2.63 -9.12 9.33
C THR A 44 -3.92 -8.49 8.79
N ILE A 45 -3.81 -7.35 8.11
CA ILE A 45 -4.95 -6.67 7.49
C ILE A 45 -5.64 -7.59 6.47
N ARG A 46 -4.87 -8.29 5.62
CA ARG A 46 -5.40 -9.22 4.64
C ARG A 46 -6.30 -10.30 5.28
N HIS A 47 -5.85 -10.92 6.36
CA HIS A 47 -6.64 -11.93 7.07
C HIS A 47 -7.87 -11.35 7.76
N MET A 48 -7.79 -10.15 8.29
CA MET A 48 -8.93 -9.48 8.91
C MET A 48 -10.00 -9.09 7.87
N VAL A 49 -9.60 -8.64 6.69
CA VAL A 49 -10.52 -8.40 5.57
C VAL A 49 -11.14 -9.70 5.10
N ALA A 50 -10.34 -10.76 4.93
CA ALA A 50 -10.81 -12.08 4.52
C ALA A 50 -11.83 -12.70 5.50
N SER A 51 -11.74 -12.37 6.79
CA SER A 51 -12.72 -12.80 7.79
C SER A 51 -14.04 -12.00 7.78
N GLY A 52 -14.16 -11.01 6.91
CA GLY A 52 -15.35 -10.18 6.78
C GLY A 52 -15.52 -9.10 7.86
N LEU A 53 -14.47 -8.84 8.64
CA LEU A 53 -14.55 -7.86 9.74
C LEU A 53 -14.55 -6.41 9.26
N ALA A 54 -13.91 -6.13 8.13
CA ALA A 54 -13.75 -4.77 7.65
C ALA A 54 -13.27 -4.70 6.20
N ILE A 55 -13.18 -3.49 5.67
CA ILE A 55 -12.54 -3.18 4.39
C ILE A 55 -11.18 -2.52 4.62
N SER A 56 -10.31 -2.53 3.61
CA SER A 56 -9.02 -1.86 3.68
C SER A 56 -8.54 -1.38 2.31
N VAL A 57 -7.56 -0.49 2.32
CA VAL A 57 -6.86 -0.05 1.11
C VAL A 57 -5.46 -0.67 1.10
N MET A 58 -5.14 -1.36 0.01
CA MET A 58 -3.87 -2.04 -0.17
C MET A 58 -3.19 -1.61 -1.47
N PRO A 59 -1.84 -1.57 -1.53
CA PRO A 59 -1.15 -1.36 -2.79
C PRO A 59 -1.34 -2.58 -3.71
N ALA A 60 -1.51 -2.34 -5.00
CA ALA A 60 -1.68 -3.41 -5.99
C ALA A 60 -0.52 -4.43 -5.93
N THR A 61 0.70 -3.98 -5.62
CA THR A 61 1.89 -4.84 -5.46
C THR A 61 1.84 -5.78 -4.26
N ALA A 62 0.93 -5.58 -3.32
CA ALA A 62 0.75 -6.48 -2.18
C ALA A 62 -0.30 -7.56 -2.43
N LEU A 63 -1.03 -7.48 -3.53
CA LEU A 63 -2.04 -8.45 -3.90
C LEU A 63 -1.39 -9.68 -4.56
N THR A 64 -1.94 -10.84 -4.27
CA THR A 64 -1.56 -12.13 -4.85
C THR A 64 -2.74 -12.72 -5.63
N GLU A 65 -2.48 -13.67 -6.52
CA GLU A 65 -3.53 -14.35 -7.29
C GLU A 65 -4.59 -15.01 -6.40
N ASN A 66 -4.20 -15.51 -5.24
CA ASN A 66 -5.09 -16.17 -4.30
C ASN A 66 -6.03 -15.20 -3.55
N ASP A 67 -5.74 -13.91 -3.54
CA ASP A 67 -6.54 -12.93 -2.80
C ASP A 67 -7.96 -12.77 -3.37
N HIS A 68 -8.15 -13.00 -4.67
CA HIS A 68 -9.48 -13.01 -5.30
C HIS A 68 -10.43 -14.10 -4.78
N MET A 69 -9.88 -15.16 -4.17
CA MET A 69 -10.67 -16.20 -3.53
C MET A 69 -11.05 -15.84 -2.09
N LEU A 70 -10.36 -14.90 -1.49
CA LEU A 70 -10.52 -14.51 -0.08
C LEU A 70 -11.41 -13.29 0.11
N PHE A 71 -11.33 -12.32 -0.82
CA PHE A 71 -12.08 -11.06 -0.75
C PHE A 71 -12.25 -10.42 -2.12
N SER A 72 -13.17 -9.49 -2.22
CA SER A 72 -13.40 -8.70 -3.44
C SER A 72 -12.38 -7.57 -3.54
N ILE A 73 -11.74 -7.44 -4.71
CA ILE A 73 -10.79 -6.37 -5.02
C ILE A 73 -11.49 -5.35 -5.90
N ILE A 74 -11.66 -4.14 -5.41
CA ILE A 74 -12.33 -3.04 -6.09
C ILE A 74 -11.29 -1.97 -6.42
N PRO A 75 -10.98 -1.73 -7.70
CA PRO A 75 -10.06 -0.67 -8.07
C PRO A 75 -10.69 0.71 -7.81
N PHE A 76 -9.85 1.70 -7.53
CA PHE A 76 -10.29 3.10 -7.46
C PHE A 76 -10.71 3.60 -8.84
N GLU A 77 -11.81 4.33 -8.89
CA GLU A 77 -12.23 5.04 -10.10
C GLU A 77 -11.45 6.36 -10.25
N GLY A 78 -11.15 6.72 -11.49
CA GLY A 78 -10.48 7.98 -11.82
C GLY A 78 -9.02 8.04 -11.34
N ASN A 79 -8.70 9.03 -10.55
CA ASN A 79 -7.33 9.30 -10.10
C ASN A 79 -6.98 8.45 -8.88
N ALA A 80 -6.58 7.20 -9.10
CA ALA A 80 -6.22 6.28 -8.04
C ALA A 80 -5.05 6.81 -7.19
N PRO A 81 -5.09 6.61 -5.86
CA PRO A 81 -3.95 6.91 -5.01
C PRO A 81 -2.70 6.19 -5.49
N HIS A 82 -1.59 6.90 -5.58
CA HIS A 82 -0.33 6.34 -6.03
C HIS A 82 0.84 6.85 -5.19
N ARG A 83 1.94 6.15 -5.22
CA ARG A 83 3.18 6.55 -4.57
C ARG A 83 4.37 6.34 -5.49
N ARG A 84 5.37 7.18 -5.35
CA ARG A 84 6.65 7.01 -6.04
C ARG A 84 7.59 6.20 -5.17
N VAL A 85 8.16 5.15 -5.74
CA VAL A 85 9.24 4.35 -5.12
C VAL A 85 10.51 4.64 -5.89
N VAL A 86 11.59 4.94 -5.18
CA VAL A 86 12.86 5.32 -5.76
C VAL A 86 13.99 4.44 -5.25
N LEU A 87 14.99 4.18 -6.09
CA LEU A 87 16.24 3.56 -5.69
C LEU A 87 17.22 4.65 -5.26
N ALA A 88 17.46 4.76 -3.95
CA ALA A 88 18.36 5.73 -3.37
C ALA A 88 19.70 5.09 -2.98
N TYR A 89 20.79 5.78 -3.26
CA TYR A 89 22.15 5.31 -2.93
C TYR A 89 23.10 6.46 -2.67
N ARG A 90 24.20 6.19 -1.97
CA ARG A 90 25.25 7.18 -1.73
C ARG A 90 25.96 7.54 -3.02
N ARG A 91 26.33 8.82 -3.20
CA ARG A 91 27.07 9.31 -4.36
C ARG A 91 28.33 8.47 -4.67
N ASN A 92 29.05 8.06 -3.62
CA ASN A 92 30.27 7.25 -3.72
C ASN A 92 30.00 5.77 -3.39
N PHE A 93 28.93 5.20 -3.95
CA PHE A 93 28.62 3.79 -3.73
C PHE A 93 29.70 2.90 -4.37
N VAL A 94 30.32 2.03 -3.56
CA VAL A 94 31.52 1.27 -3.94
C VAL A 94 31.29 0.14 -4.94
N ARG A 95 30.03 -0.22 -5.21
CA ARG A 95 29.69 -1.34 -6.11
C ARG A 95 28.73 -0.89 -7.22
N PRO A 96 29.18 -0.07 -8.19
CA PRO A 96 28.28 0.45 -9.22
C PRO A 96 27.67 -0.65 -10.10
N LYS A 97 28.40 -1.73 -10.37
CA LYS A 97 27.87 -2.87 -11.14
C LYS A 97 26.68 -3.56 -10.44
N ALA A 98 26.74 -3.71 -9.12
CA ALA A 98 25.63 -4.27 -8.34
C ALA A 98 24.41 -3.37 -8.38
N LEU A 99 24.60 -2.05 -8.31
CA LEU A 99 23.53 -1.08 -8.44
C LEU A 99 22.85 -1.15 -9.82
N THR A 100 23.65 -1.22 -10.87
CA THR A 100 23.15 -1.36 -12.25
C THR A 100 22.37 -2.66 -12.41
N ALA A 101 22.88 -3.78 -11.89
CA ALA A 101 22.21 -5.07 -11.94
C ALA A 101 20.85 -5.03 -11.19
N LEU A 102 20.83 -4.43 -10.00
CA LEU A 102 19.58 -4.26 -9.23
C LEU A 102 18.57 -3.39 -9.99
N ARG A 103 19.00 -2.25 -10.52
CA ARG A 103 18.15 -1.38 -11.34
C ARG A 103 17.56 -2.14 -12.54
N THR A 104 18.39 -2.88 -13.26
CA THR A 104 17.93 -3.69 -14.39
C THR A 104 16.92 -4.74 -13.96
N ALA A 105 17.18 -5.46 -12.88
CA ALA A 105 16.25 -6.45 -12.35
C ALA A 105 14.87 -5.83 -11.96
N ILE A 106 14.89 -4.65 -11.33
CA ILE A 106 13.66 -3.93 -11.00
C ILE A 106 12.89 -3.54 -12.26
N LEU A 107 13.57 -2.97 -13.27
CA LEU A 107 12.94 -2.55 -14.52
C LEU A 107 12.40 -3.73 -15.34
N GLN A 108 12.99 -4.91 -15.22
CA GLN A 108 12.54 -6.14 -15.88
C GLN A 108 11.45 -6.86 -15.09
N SER A 109 11.20 -6.49 -13.83
CA SER A 109 10.14 -7.10 -13.04
C SER A 109 8.77 -6.67 -13.56
N GLN A 110 7.90 -7.63 -13.79
CA GLN A 110 6.51 -7.39 -14.20
C GLN A 110 5.62 -7.29 -12.97
N LEU A 111 5.67 -6.14 -12.28
CA LEU A 111 4.86 -5.91 -11.09
C LEU A 111 3.50 -5.32 -11.47
N THR A 112 2.44 -5.93 -10.99
CA THR A 112 1.06 -5.46 -11.19
C THR A 112 0.85 -4.08 -10.57
N GLY A 113 0.25 -3.17 -11.32
CA GLY A 113 -0.06 -1.82 -10.84
C GLY A 113 1.16 -0.91 -10.69
N VAL A 114 2.27 -1.23 -11.34
CA VAL A 114 3.49 -0.39 -11.36
C VAL A 114 3.70 0.21 -12.74
N THR A 115 3.98 1.50 -12.77
CA THR A 115 4.42 2.24 -13.97
C THR A 115 5.82 2.77 -13.74
N PHE A 116 6.75 2.44 -14.61
CA PHE A 116 8.11 2.96 -14.54
C PHE A 116 8.17 4.38 -15.10
N VAL A 117 8.75 5.27 -14.30
CA VAL A 117 8.99 6.67 -14.70
C VAL A 117 10.45 6.80 -15.11
N ASN A 118 10.70 7.16 -16.36
CA ASN A 118 12.04 7.48 -16.84
C ASN A 118 12.28 8.96 -16.49
N GLU A 119 13.22 9.21 -15.59
CA GLU A 119 13.81 10.52 -15.34
C GLU A 119 15.17 10.64 -16.02
#